data_bc1c5c3f10e6738e72c710e704447123
#
_entry.id   bc1c5c3f10e6738e72c710e704447123
#
_cell.length_a   1.000
_cell.length_b   1.000
_cell.length_c   1.000
_cell.angle_alpha   90.00
_cell.angle_beta   90.00
_cell.angle_gamma   90.00
#
_symmetry.space_group_name_H-M   'P 1'
#
loop_
_entity.id
_entity.type
_entity.pdbx_description
1 polymer ?
#
loop_
_entity_poly.entity_id
_entity_poly.type
_entity_poly.pdbx_seq_one_letter_code
_entity_poly.pdbx_strand_id
1 'polypeptide(L)'
;MSAPLICPGHSRPVAGIEFTDKTEDGVFLLSACHDKTAMIRSGETGDWIGTFEGHKGAVWGAALNIEATRAVTCSADFSAKVWDAITGDELLELKHRHIVRAADWSQDSATLVTGGKEAKLRVFDMNQPEVEPRILLGHGEGKTIKVVRYMPESPSTLLSAGEDKTIRLWDVRTGGQVRQLDFDGNVNSVEISRDKKTMTVAAGNAVSFWDTTSYECIKRFELPIINANGYGVNSATLHPDRKAFVAGGGNFWVYVHDYETGAELQCNKGHHGPVYGVRFTPGGKTYASGGDDGTIRIWNFDKDAGEQSVEAAAPAAEIS
;
A
#
# COMPACT_ATOMS: atom_id res chain seq x y z
N MET A 1 23.49 -11.94 1.04
CA MET A 1 22.23 -11.25 1.47
C MET A 1 22.00 -11.55 2.94
N SER A 2 21.73 -10.55 3.76
CA SER A 2 21.32 -10.75 5.16
C SER A 2 19.89 -11.32 5.20
N ALA A 3 19.64 -12.22 6.15
CA ALA A 3 18.28 -12.74 6.36
C ALA A 3 17.34 -11.59 6.75
N PRO A 4 16.09 -11.60 6.30
CA PRO A 4 15.12 -10.59 6.69
C PRO A 4 14.76 -10.71 8.18
N LEU A 5 14.44 -9.58 8.79
CA LEU A 5 13.79 -9.59 10.09
C LEU A 5 12.34 -10.04 9.89
N ILE A 6 11.91 -11.06 10.64
CA ILE A 6 10.54 -11.56 10.59
C ILE A 6 9.77 -10.96 11.77
N CYS A 7 8.66 -10.26 11.50
CA CYS A 7 7.77 -9.73 12.52
C CYS A 7 6.58 -10.70 12.71
N PRO A 8 6.54 -11.46 13.81
CA PRO A 8 5.45 -12.39 14.10
C PRO A 8 4.23 -11.65 14.65
N GLY A 9 3.12 -12.37 14.81
CA GLY A 9 1.92 -11.87 15.50
C GLY A 9 0.64 -12.11 14.71
N HIS A 10 0.63 -11.87 13.41
CA HIS A 10 -0.52 -12.20 12.59
C HIS A 10 -0.65 -13.70 12.34
N SER A 11 -1.89 -14.20 12.33
CA SER A 11 -2.19 -15.62 12.17
C SER A 11 -2.84 -15.96 10.83
N ARG A 12 -3.07 -14.94 9.98
CA ARG A 12 -3.71 -15.04 8.67
C ARG A 12 -3.05 -14.07 7.69
N PRO A 13 -3.43 -14.10 6.37
CA PRO A 13 -2.89 -13.20 5.37
C PRO A 13 -2.82 -11.73 5.79
N VAL A 14 -1.65 -11.12 5.64
CA VAL A 14 -1.44 -9.68 5.79
C VAL A 14 -1.86 -9.01 4.48
N ALA A 15 -3.02 -8.35 4.50
CA ALA A 15 -3.66 -7.77 3.32
C ALA A 15 -3.04 -6.45 2.88
N GLY A 16 -2.42 -5.71 3.80
CA GLY A 16 -1.80 -4.42 3.52
C GLY A 16 -0.80 -4.03 4.58
N ILE A 17 0.20 -3.28 4.18
CA ILE A 17 1.21 -2.66 5.05
C ILE A 17 1.44 -1.22 4.62
N GLU A 18 1.74 -0.36 5.57
CA GLU A 18 2.05 1.04 5.33
C GLU A 18 3.02 1.58 6.37
N PHE A 19 3.96 2.43 5.94
CA PHE A 19 4.81 3.18 6.86
C PHE A 19 4.30 4.61 6.97
N THR A 20 4.34 5.17 8.17
CA THR A 20 4.15 6.62 8.38
C THR A 20 5.34 7.39 7.81
N ASP A 21 5.18 8.68 7.65
CA ASP A 21 6.30 9.59 7.61
C ASP A 21 6.99 9.60 8.99
N LYS A 22 8.16 10.22 9.07
CA LYS A 22 8.85 10.36 10.36
C LYS A 22 8.07 11.35 11.22
N THR A 23 7.52 10.86 12.32
CA THR A 23 6.89 11.66 13.37
C THR A 23 7.91 12.01 14.46
N GLU A 24 7.50 12.77 15.48
CA GLU A 24 8.33 13.05 16.67
C GLU A 24 8.70 11.75 17.41
N ASP A 25 7.80 10.76 17.42
CA ASP A 25 7.98 9.47 18.09
C ASP A 25 8.64 8.41 17.19
N GLY A 26 9.02 8.75 15.97
CA GLY A 26 9.69 7.86 15.03
C GLY A 26 8.86 7.49 13.81
N VAL A 27 9.19 6.35 13.21
CA VAL A 27 8.48 5.77 12.07
C VAL A 27 7.67 4.58 12.54
N PHE A 28 6.43 4.48 12.11
CA PHE A 28 5.56 3.35 12.44
C PHE A 28 5.26 2.52 11.20
N LEU A 29 5.18 1.21 11.38
CA LEU A 29 4.67 0.25 10.41
C LEU A 29 3.28 -0.21 10.85
N LEU A 30 2.28 0.06 10.02
CA LEU A 30 0.90 -0.38 10.22
C LEU A 30 0.61 -1.56 9.30
N SER A 31 -0.05 -2.58 9.82
CA SER A 31 -0.45 -3.76 9.04
C SER A 31 -1.92 -4.09 9.25
N ALA A 32 -2.59 -4.48 8.15
CA ALA A 32 -3.98 -4.95 8.13
C ALA A 32 -4.00 -6.45 7.82
N CYS A 33 -4.76 -7.24 8.58
CA CYS A 33 -4.73 -8.68 8.45
C CYS A 33 -6.13 -9.33 8.45
N HIS A 34 -6.22 -10.46 7.76
CA HIS A 34 -7.42 -11.28 7.71
C HIS A 34 -7.75 -11.97 9.06
N ASP A 35 -6.87 -11.91 10.05
CA ASP A 35 -7.12 -12.35 11.43
C ASP A 35 -8.06 -11.42 12.22
N LYS A 36 -8.64 -10.43 11.54
CA LYS A 36 -9.57 -9.42 12.06
C LYS A 36 -8.91 -8.30 12.85
N THR A 37 -7.58 -8.21 12.82
CA THR A 37 -6.81 -7.20 13.54
C THR A 37 -5.99 -6.33 12.60
N ALA A 38 -5.61 -5.16 13.08
CA ALA A 38 -4.52 -4.38 12.54
C ALA A 38 -3.47 -4.18 13.64
N MET A 39 -2.19 -4.15 13.28
CA MET A 39 -1.11 -3.98 14.24
C MET A 39 -0.25 -2.78 13.88
N ILE A 40 0.17 -2.06 14.92
CA ILE A 40 1.17 -1.01 14.83
C ILE A 40 2.48 -1.49 15.42
N ARG A 41 3.58 -1.20 14.72
CA ARG A 41 4.95 -1.62 15.07
C ARG A 41 5.91 -0.46 14.89
N SER A 42 7.06 -0.55 15.55
CA SER A 42 8.21 0.29 15.21
C SER A 42 8.62 0.03 13.76
N GLY A 43 8.67 1.06 12.94
CA GLY A 43 9.10 0.96 11.54
C GLY A 43 10.61 0.75 11.38
N GLU A 44 11.39 0.99 12.42
CA GLU A 44 12.85 0.80 12.42
C GLU A 44 13.25 -0.60 12.87
N THR A 45 12.63 -1.10 13.94
CA THR A 45 13.00 -2.37 14.57
C THR A 45 12.03 -3.51 14.27
N GLY A 46 10.81 -3.21 13.81
CA GLY A 46 9.75 -4.20 13.62
C GLY A 46 9.05 -4.64 14.92
N ASP A 47 9.47 -4.09 16.07
CA ASP A 47 8.89 -4.44 17.36
C ASP A 47 7.41 -4.08 17.43
N TRP A 48 6.64 -4.97 18.02
CA TRP A 48 5.22 -4.76 18.25
C TRP A 48 5.00 -3.64 19.28
N ILE A 49 4.05 -2.74 18.97
CA ILE A 49 3.64 -1.64 19.84
C ILE A 49 2.21 -1.87 20.33
N GLY A 50 1.28 -2.20 19.42
CA GLY A 50 -0.13 -2.37 19.76
C GLY A 50 -0.92 -3.09 18.68
N THR A 51 -2.14 -3.49 19.07
CA THR A 51 -3.10 -4.17 18.18
C THR A 51 -4.47 -3.51 18.31
N PHE A 52 -5.09 -3.19 17.16
CA PHE A 52 -6.46 -2.71 17.10
C PHE A 52 -7.39 -3.92 16.99
N GLU A 53 -8.10 -4.22 18.09
CA GLU A 53 -8.99 -5.36 18.21
C GLU A 53 -10.46 -4.91 18.32
N GLY A 54 -11.37 -5.53 17.57
CA GLY A 54 -12.82 -5.22 17.64
C GLY A 54 -13.56 -5.48 16.34
N HIS A 55 -12.87 -5.71 15.22
CA HIS A 55 -13.52 -6.15 13.99
C HIS A 55 -14.01 -7.60 14.06
N LYS A 56 -15.16 -7.86 13.44
CA LYS A 56 -15.75 -9.21 13.33
C LYS A 56 -15.37 -9.92 12.03
N GLY A 57 -14.82 -9.20 11.07
CA GLY A 57 -14.37 -9.69 9.77
C GLY A 57 -12.92 -9.36 9.48
N ALA A 58 -12.37 -9.92 8.40
CA ALA A 58 -11.02 -9.67 7.93
C ALA A 58 -10.76 -8.17 7.75
N VAL A 59 -9.63 -7.66 8.27
CA VAL A 59 -9.19 -6.29 8.02
C VAL A 59 -8.38 -6.26 6.72
N TRP A 60 -8.81 -5.40 5.81
CA TRP A 60 -8.25 -5.29 4.47
C TRP A 60 -7.33 -4.11 4.26
N GLY A 61 -7.54 -3.04 4.99
CA GLY A 61 -6.77 -1.82 4.90
C GLY A 61 -6.73 -1.12 6.24
N ALA A 62 -5.67 -0.37 6.46
CA ALA A 62 -5.50 0.47 7.62
C ALA A 62 -4.65 1.68 7.24
N ALA A 63 -4.90 2.83 7.87
CA ALA A 63 -4.11 4.04 7.69
C ALA A 63 -4.01 4.82 9.00
N LEU A 64 -2.86 5.45 9.23
CA LEU A 64 -2.67 6.42 10.31
C LEU A 64 -2.85 7.84 9.77
N ASN A 65 -3.32 8.76 10.60
CA ASN A 65 -3.25 10.17 10.28
C ASN A 65 -1.79 10.66 10.34
N ILE A 66 -1.53 11.88 9.87
CA ILE A 66 -0.17 12.39 9.72
C ILE A 66 0.60 12.47 11.05
N GLU A 67 -0.10 12.75 12.15
CA GLU A 67 0.48 12.81 13.50
C GLU A 67 0.62 11.42 14.15
N ALA A 68 0.13 10.34 13.50
CA ALA A 68 0.05 8.99 14.06
C ALA A 68 -0.73 8.89 15.39
N THR A 69 -1.66 9.81 15.65
CA THR A 69 -2.52 9.85 16.84
C THR A 69 -3.84 9.12 16.64
N ARG A 70 -4.28 8.95 15.40
CA ARG A 70 -5.51 8.25 15.03
C ARG A 70 -5.25 7.22 13.95
N ALA A 71 -5.87 6.06 14.07
CA ALA A 71 -5.87 5.03 13.05
C ALA A 71 -7.27 4.84 12.48
N VAL A 72 -7.35 4.39 11.23
CA VAL A 72 -8.56 3.84 10.63
C VAL A 72 -8.28 2.45 10.13
N THR A 73 -9.24 1.54 10.31
CA THR A 73 -9.19 0.17 9.79
C THR A 73 -10.44 -0.13 8.97
N CYS A 74 -10.28 -0.90 7.90
CA CYS A 74 -11.33 -1.23 6.92
C CYS A 74 -11.58 -2.73 6.89
N SER A 75 -12.83 -3.18 7.05
CA SER A 75 -13.10 -4.59 7.27
C SER A 75 -14.20 -5.20 6.40
N ALA A 76 -14.12 -6.53 6.32
CA ALA A 76 -15.16 -7.38 5.74
C ALA A 76 -16.43 -7.49 6.60
N ASP A 77 -16.44 -6.95 7.81
CA ASP A 77 -17.64 -6.85 8.65
C ASP A 77 -18.54 -5.67 8.26
N PHE A 78 -18.22 -5.00 7.16
CA PHE A 78 -18.96 -3.87 6.61
C PHE A 78 -18.82 -2.59 7.44
N SER A 79 -17.70 -2.46 8.15
CA SER A 79 -17.38 -1.25 8.89
C SER A 79 -15.98 -0.74 8.56
N ALA A 80 -15.79 0.56 8.73
CA ALA A 80 -14.51 1.16 9.03
C ALA A 80 -14.53 1.61 10.49
N LYS A 81 -13.45 1.39 11.22
CA LYS A 81 -13.35 1.80 12.62
C LYS A 81 -12.21 2.80 12.78
N VAL A 82 -12.47 3.83 13.59
CA VAL A 82 -11.48 4.83 13.98
C VAL A 82 -11.03 4.54 15.39
N TRP A 83 -9.73 4.61 15.61
CA TRP A 83 -9.06 4.27 16.85
C TRP A 83 -8.20 5.43 17.34
N ASP A 84 -8.09 5.55 18.64
CA ASP A 84 -6.97 6.26 19.24
C ASP A 84 -5.72 5.41 19.05
N ALA A 85 -4.71 5.92 18.34
CA ALA A 85 -3.53 5.13 18.00
C ALA A 85 -2.54 5.00 19.18
N ILE A 86 -2.72 5.79 20.24
CA ILE A 86 -1.89 5.78 21.44
C ILE A 86 -2.43 4.77 22.46
N THR A 87 -3.75 4.80 22.71
CA THR A 87 -4.38 3.94 23.71
C THR A 87 -4.89 2.62 23.14
N GLY A 88 -5.17 2.58 21.83
CA GLY A 88 -5.79 1.45 21.14
C GLY A 88 -7.31 1.41 21.27
N ASP A 89 -7.93 2.41 21.88
CA ASP A 89 -9.38 2.47 22.09
C ASP A 89 -10.14 2.74 20.78
N GLU A 90 -11.27 2.05 20.58
CA GLU A 90 -12.20 2.34 19.48
C GLU A 90 -12.94 3.65 19.76
N LEU A 91 -12.75 4.64 18.87
CA LEU A 91 -13.39 5.95 18.97
C LEU A 91 -14.72 6.00 18.20
N LEU A 92 -14.79 5.34 17.04
CA LEU A 92 -15.94 5.45 16.14
C LEU A 92 -16.06 4.23 15.23
N GLU A 93 -17.31 3.77 15.00
CA GLU A 93 -17.65 2.77 13.99
C GLU A 93 -18.45 3.43 12.84
N LEU A 94 -17.90 3.38 11.63
CA LEU A 94 -18.51 3.88 10.40
C LEU A 94 -19.11 2.72 9.61
N LYS A 95 -20.44 2.61 9.61
CA LYS A 95 -21.15 1.49 8.96
C LYS A 95 -21.29 1.67 7.46
N HIS A 96 -21.09 0.59 6.72
CA HIS A 96 -21.22 0.50 5.28
C HIS A 96 -22.20 -0.61 4.90
N ARG A 97 -22.61 -0.67 3.63
CA ARG A 97 -23.50 -1.72 3.14
C ARG A 97 -22.76 -2.96 2.64
N HIS A 98 -21.43 -2.85 2.50
CA HIS A 98 -20.58 -3.94 2.02
C HIS A 98 -19.14 -3.77 2.54
N ILE A 99 -18.27 -4.75 2.21
CA ILE A 99 -16.82 -4.77 2.57
C ILE A 99 -16.17 -3.43 2.28
N VAL A 100 -15.49 -2.88 3.28
CA VAL A 100 -14.61 -1.72 3.15
C VAL A 100 -13.19 -2.21 2.93
N ARG A 101 -12.49 -1.64 1.94
CA ARG A 101 -11.17 -2.12 1.51
C ARG A 101 -10.04 -1.13 1.76
N ALA A 102 -10.34 0.14 1.67
CA ALA A 102 -9.36 1.20 1.78
C ALA A 102 -9.95 2.41 2.47
N ALA A 103 -9.12 3.12 3.20
CA ALA A 103 -9.40 4.43 3.77
C ALA A 103 -8.13 5.27 3.78
N ASP A 104 -8.33 6.59 3.83
CA ASP A 104 -7.23 7.53 3.99
C ASP A 104 -7.72 8.81 4.69
N TRP A 105 -6.80 9.45 5.40
CA TRP A 105 -7.02 10.69 6.12
C TRP A 105 -6.63 11.90 5.28
N SER A 106 -7.40 12.99 5.39
CA SER A 106 -6.91 14.29 4.94
C SER A 106 -5.70 14.74 5.78
N GLN A 107 -4.88 15.60 5.22
CA GLN A 107 -3.66 16.08 5.90
C GLN A 107 -3.94 16.78 7.24
N ASP A 108 -5.07 17.46 7.36
CA ASP A 108 -5.53 18.13 8.58
C ASP A 108 -6.29 17.20 9.53
N SER A 109 -6.39 15.91 9.20
CA SER A 109 -7.17 14.91 9.94
C SER A 109 -8.65 15.26 10.13
N ALA A 110 -9.17 16.27 9.41
CA ALA A 110 -10.54 16.73 9.52
C ALA A 110 -11.52 15.88 8.71
N THR A 111 -11.05 15.22 7.67
CA THR A 111 -11.88 14.33 6.86
C THR A 111 -11.25 12.95 6.69
N LEU A 112 -12.11 11.95 6.60
CA LEU A 112 -11.77 10.56 6.36
C LEU A 112 -12.51 10.08 5.12
N VAL A 113 -11.81 9.46 4.18
CA VAL A 113 -12.43 8.82 3.03
C VAL A 113 -12.34 7.30 3.14
N THR A 114 -13.39 6.62 2.71
CA THR A 114 -13.42 5.15 2.62
C THR A 114 -13.89 4.71 1.24
N GLY A 115 -13.41 3.54 0.83
CA GLY A 115 -13.80 2.88 -0.42
C GLY A 115 -13.83 1.36 -0.26
N GLY A 116 -14.59 0.68 -1.11
CA GLY A 116 -14.68 -0.77 -1.03
C GLY A 116 -15.59 -1.37 -2.11
N LYS A 117 -16.25 -2.46 -1.76
CA LYS A 117 -17.05 -3.26 -2.71
C LYS A 117 -18.38 -2.63 -3.10
N GLU A 118 -18.76 -1.53 -2.47
CA GLU A 118 -19.90 -0.73 -2.90
C GLU A 118 -19.65 0.06 -4.19
N ALA A 119 -18.41 0.12 -4.70
CA ALA A 119 -17.97 0.95 -5.81
C ALA A 119 -18.25 2.46 -5.59
N LYS A 120 -18.30 2.89 -4.34
CA LYS A 120 -18.56 4.26 -3.90
C LYS A 120 -17.49 4.71 -2.94
N LEU A 121 -17.16 6.00 -3.00
CA LEU A 121 -16.37 6.63 -1.96
C LEU A 121 -17.31 7.34 -0.98
N ARG A 122 -16.99 7.25 0.30
CA ARG A 122 -17.67 7.98 1.37
C ARG A 122 -16.66 8.91 2.02
N VAL A 123 -16.98 10.19 2.04
CA VAL A 123 -16.16 11.24 2.68
C VAL A 123 -16.88 11.66 3.95
N PHE A 124 -16.28 11.39 5.08
CA PHE A 124 -16.79 11.71 6.41
C PHE A 124 -16.12 12.98 6.95
N ASP A 125 -16.89 13.87 7.56
CA ASP A 125 -16.37 14.96 8.36
C ASP A 125 -16.13 14.46 9.79
N MET A 126 -14.87 14.45 10.21
CA MET A 126 -14.50 13.93 11.53
C MET A 126 -14.76 14.92 12.68
N ASN A 127 -15.15 16.15 12.35
CA ASN A 127 -15.65 17.11 13.34
C ASN A 127 -17.16 16.92 13.59
N GLN A 128 -17.87 16.28 12.64
CA GLN A 128 -19.31 16.01 12.71
C GLN A 128 -19.58 14.57 12.20
N PRO A 129 -19.06 13.55 12.88
CA PRO A 129 -19.10 12.17 12.38
C PRO A 129 -20.50 11.56 12.34
N GLU A 130 -21.48 12.17 13.01
CA GLU A 130 -22.91 11.80 12.98
C GLU A 130 -23.63 12.28 11.72
N VAL A 131 -23.03 13.21 10.97
CA VAL A 131 -23.60 13.70 9.71
C VAL A 131 -23.35 12.67 8.60
N GLU A 132 -24.36 12.45 7.76
CA GLU A 132 -24.26 11.54 6.63
C GLU A 132 -23.06 11.90 5.72
N PRO A 133 -22.22 10.91 5.35
CA PRO A 133 -21.05 11.16 4.54
C PRO A 133 -21.42 11.61 3.13
N ARG A 134 -20.59 12.45 2.55
CA ARG A 134 -20.68 12.75 1.12
C ARG A 134 -20.32 11.52 0.29
N ILE A 135 -21.14 11.20 -0.70
CA ILE A 135 -20.93 10.06 -1.58
C ILE A 135 -20.39 10.54 -2.93
N LEU A 136 -19.28 9.93 -3.37
CA LEU A 136 -18.74 10.13 -4.72
C LEU A 136 -19.02 8.88 -5.55
N LEU A 137 -19.62 9.07 -6.72
CA LEU A 137 -20.04 8.00 -7.63
C LEU A 137 -19.29 8.11 -8.96
N GLY A 138 -18.91 6.95 -9.52
CA GLY A 138 -18.28 6.92 -10.85
C GLY A 138 -17.52 5.64 -11.16
N HIS A 139 -17.01 4.92 -10.14
CA HIS A 139 -16.41 3.59 -10.37
C HIS A 139 -17.44 2.61 -10.95
N GLY A 140 -16.95 1.66 -11.75
CA GLY A 140 -17.79 0.65 -12.40
C GLY A 140 -18.62 -0.13 -11.38
N GLU A 141 -19.90 -0.30 -11.64
CA GLU A 141 -20.83 -1.03 -10.77
C GLU A 141 -20.32 -2.45 -10.48
N GLY A 142 -20.38 -2.86 -9.21
CA GLY A 142 -19.88 -4.17 -8.75
C GLY A 142 -18.35 -4.32 -8.73
N LYS A 143 -17.61 -3.27 -9.07
CA LYS A 143 -16.13 -3.26 -9.03
C LYS A 143 -15.63 -2.70 -7.70
N THR A 144 -14.68 -3.40 -7.10
CA THR A 144 -14.13 -3.03 -5.79
C THR A 144 -13.14 -1.88 -5.93
N ILE A 145 -13.32 -0.83 -5.13
CA ILE A 145 -12.29 0.19 -4.91
C ILE A 145 -11.28 -0.41 -3.92
N LYS A 146 -10.02 -0.51 -4.35
CA LYS A 146 -8.93 -1.13 -3.57
C LYS A 146 -8.01 -0.11 -2.92
N VAL A 147 -7.92 1.07 -3.50
CA VAL A 147 -7.03 2.13 -3.06
C VAL A 147 -7.79 3.44 -3.00
N VAL A 148 -7.55 4.17 -1.93
CA VAL A 148 -8.00 5.56 -1.75
C VAL A 148 -6.85 6.33 -1.16
N ARG A 149 -6.54 7.54 -1.69
CA ARG A 149 -5.49 8.42 -1.18
C ARG A 149 -5.88 9.89 -1.33
N TYR A 150 -5.63 10.68 -0.33
CA TYR A 150 -5.59 12.12 -0.48
C TYR A 150 -4.31 12.54 -1.20
N MET A 151 -4.41 13.51 -2.11
CA MET A 151 -3.25 14.01 -2.83
C MET A 151 -2.49 15.03 -1.96
N PRO A 152 -1.21 14.78 -1.63
CA PRO A 152 -0.48 15.61 -0.67
C PRO A 152 -0.27 17.07 -1.11
N GLU A 153 -0.19 17.31 -2.43
CA GLU A 153 -0.02 18.66 -2.98
C GLU A 153 -1.36 19.39 -3.21
N SER A 154 -2.48 18.68 -3.08
CA SER A 154 -3.82 19.24 -3.29
C SER A 154 -4.79 18.65 -2.27
N PRO A 155 -4.93 19.26 -1.09
CA PRO A 155 -5.74 18.74 0.02
C PRO A 155 -7.21 18.48 -0.32
N SER A 156 -7.73 19.15 -1.37
CA SER A 156 -9.08 18.94 -1.88
C SER A 156 -9.17 17.84 -2.95
N THR A 157 -8.04 17.24 -3.35
CA THR A 157 -8.01 16.21 -4.39
C THR A 157 -7.84 14.83 -3.75
N LEU A 158 -8.73 13.93 -4.15
CA LEU A 158 -8.74 12.54 -3.73
C LEU A 158 -8.47 11.65 -4.95
N LEU A 159 -7.65 10.62 -4.75
CA LEU A 159 -7.42 9.54 -5.70
C LEU A 159 -8.15 8.29 -5.26
N SER A 160 -8.77 7.58 -6.18
CA SER A 160 -9.30 6.23 -5.96
C SER A 160 -8.97 5.31 -7.11
N ALA A 161 -8.77 4.02 -6.83
CA ALA A 161 -8.42 3.03 -7.84
C ALA A 161 -8.95 1.63 -7.48
N GLY A 162 -9.12 0.76 -8.49
CA GLY A 162 -9.62 -0.58 -8.19
C GLY A 162 -9.76 -1.53 -9.36
N GLU A 163 -10.77 -2.40 -9.24
CA GLU A 163 -11.02 -3.51 -10.18
C GLU A 163 -11.66 -3.07 -11.50
N ASP A 164 -12.10 -1.83 -11.62
CA ASP A 164 -12.58 -1.26 -12.88
C ASP A 164 -11.44 -0.81 -13.80
N LYS A 165 -10.18 -1.08 -13.40
CA LYS A 165 -8.96 -0.77 -14.14
C LYS A 165 -8.73 0.74 -14.31
N THR A 166 -9.29 1.55 -13.42
CA THR A 166 -9.14 3.00 -13.48
C THR A 166 -8.52 3.56 -12.22
N ILE A 167 -7.80 4.67 -12.38
CA ILE A 167 -7.53 5.62 -11.31
C ILE A 167 -8.38 6.84 -11.59
N ARG A 168 -9.11 7.31 -10.58
CA ARG A 168 -9.96 8.49 -10.66
C ARG A 168 -9.52 9.53 -9.67
N LEU A 169 -9.53 10.77 -10.12
CA LEU A 169 -9.26 11.94 -9.29
C LEU A 169 -10.56 12.72 -9.08
N TRP A 170 -10.76 13.16 -7.86
CA TRP A 170 -11.99 13.80 -7.42
C TRP A 170 -11.68 15.11 -6.71
N ASP A 171 -12.48 16.15 -6.94
CA ASP A 171 -12.50 17.32 -6.09
C ASP A 171 -13.49 17.07 -4.94
N VAL A 172 -12.97 16.91 -3.71
CA VAL A 172 -13.79 16.62 -2.52
C VAL A 172 -14.79 17.73 -2.22
N ARG A 173 -14.50 18.99 -2.56
CA ARG A 173 -15.38 20.14 -2.29
C ARG A 173 -16.61 20.12 -3.18
N THR A 174 -16.43 19.78 -4.46
CA THR A 174 -17.54 19.74 -5.42
C THR A 174 -18.19 18.37 -5.51
N GLY A 175 -17.47 17.32 -5.13
CA GLY A 175 -17.86 15.92 -5.31
C GLY A 175 -17.73 15.42 -6.75
N GLY A 176 -17.17 16.25 -7.64
CA GLY A 176 -17.01 15.92 -9.06
C GLY A 176 -15.73 15.14 -9.35
N GLN A 177 -15.81 14.23 -10.35
CA GLN A 177 -14.63 13.60 -10.93
C GLN A 177 -13.89 14.62 -11.79
N VAL A 178 -12.58 14.79 -11.52
CA VAL A 178 -11.71 15.73 -12.24
C VAL A 178 -10.99 15.04 -13.40
N ARG A 179 -10.51 13.82 -13.18
CA ARG A 179 -9.72 13.07 -14.16
C ARG A 179 -9.91 11.57 -14.00
N GLN A 180 -9.64 10.84 -15.08
CA GLN A 180 -9.55 9.38 -15.10
C GLN A 180 -8.31 8.95 -15.86
N LEU A 181 -7.63 7.93 -15.35
CA LEU A 181 -6.54 7.23 -16.01
C LEU A 181 -6.94 5.77 -16.16
N ASP A 182 -6.77 5.22 -17.36
CA ASP A 182 -7.16 3.86 -17.69
C ASP A 182 -5.94 2.94 -17.74
N PHE A 183 -6.12 1.70 -17.28
CA PHE A 183 -5.08 0.67 -17.20
C PHE A 183 -5.54 -0.63 -17.86
N ASP A 184 -4.60 -1.45 -18.31
CA ASP A 184 -4.89 -2.75 -18.94
C ASP A 184 -5.40 -3.80 -17.94
N GLY A 185 -5.02 -3.66 -16.67
CA GLY A 185 -5.39 -4.58 -15.59
C GLY A 185 -5.94 -3.89 -14.34
N ASN A 186 -6.42 -4.70 -13.40
CA ASN A 186 -6.89 -4.20 -12.12
C ASN A 186 -5.77 -3.41 -11.43
N VAL A 187 -6.11 -2.22 -10.90
CA VAL A 187 -5.17 -1.44 -10.09
C VAL A 187 -5.21 -2.00 -8.66
N ASN A 188 -4.10 -2.61 -8.25
CA ASN A 188 -4.00 -3.29 -6.96
C ASN A 188 -3.36 -2.43 -5.88
N SER A 189 -2.42 -1.56 -6.24
CA SER A 189 -1.72 -0.67 -5.30
C SER A 189 -1.37 0.65 -5.98
N VAL A 190 -1.50 1.72 -5.23
CA VAL A 190 -1.01 3.05 -5.58
C VAL A 190 -0.28 3.60 -4.37
N GLU A 191 0.94 4.06 -4.58
CA GLU A 191 1.75 4.75 -3.58
C GLU A 191 2.19 6.10 -4.12
N ILE A 192 2.17 7.12 -3.30
CA ILE A 192 2.72 8.43 -3.62
C ILE A 192 4.10 8.53 -2.97
N SER A 193 5.11 8.86 -3.76
CA SER A 193 6.49 9.01 -3.29
C SER A 193 6.61 10.08 -2.20
N ARG A 194 7.60 9.97 -1.34
CA ARG A 194 7.83 10.89 -0.22
C ARG A 194 8.07 12.33 -0.66
N ASP A 195 8.68 12.52 -1.82
CA ASP A 195 8.85 13.84 -2.44
C ASP A 195 7.57 14.38 -3.08
N LYS A 196 6.46 13.60 -2.98
CA LYS A 196 5.12 13.90 -3.50
C LYS A 196 5.02 14.08 -5.02
N LYS A 197 6.09 13.78 -5.77
CA LYS A 197 6.18 14.04 -7.22
C LYS A 197 5.88 12.84 -8.09
N THR A 198 5.93 11.62 -7.54
CA THR A 198 5.76 10.40 -8.31
C THR A 198 4.70 9.51 -7.67
N MET A 199 3.79 9.03 -8.50
CA MET A 199 2.82 8.02 -8.14
C MET A 199 3.28 6.68 -8.71
N THR A 200 3.50 5.68 -7.85
CA THR A 200 3.83 4.31 -8.22
C THR A 200 2.56 3.48 -8.29
N VAL A 201 2.27 2.89 -9.42
CA VAL A 201 1.04 2.12 -9.67
C VAL A 201 1.38 0.68 -10.01
N ALA A 202 0.81 -0.27 -9.25
CA ALA A 202 0.82 -1.69 -9.59
C ALA A 202 -0.52 -2.07 -10.21
N ALA A 203 -0.51 -2.37 -11.52
CA ALA A 203 -1.71 -2.71 -12.27
C ALA A 203 -1.46 -3.88 -13.24
N GLY A 204 -2.27 -4.93 -13.15
CA GLY A 204 -2.04 -6.14 -13.93
C GLY A 204 -0.65 -6.72 -13.69
N ASN A 205 0.15 -6.89 -14.74
CA ASN A 205 1.53 -7.39 -14.68
C ASN A 205 2.57 -6.27 -14.72
N ALA A 206 2.16 -5.00 -14.60
CA ALA A 206 3.04 -3.87 -14.77
C ALA A 206 3.16 -3.04 -13.49
N VAL A 207 4.33 -2.43 -13.31
CA VAL A 207 4.57 -1.31 -12.42
C VAL A 207 4.82 -0.08 -13.28
N SER A 208 4.10 0.99 -12.99
CA SER A 208 4.23 2.25 -13.71
C SER A 208 4.38 3.43 -12.75
N PHE A 209 5.13 4.41 -13.21
CA PHE A 209 5.46 5.62 -12.46
C PHE A 209 4.88 6.82 -13.19
N TRP A 210 4.15 7.65 -12.47
CA TRP A 210 3.39 8.76 -13.00
C TRP A 210 3.74 10.05 -12.28
N ASP A 211 3.82 11.14 -12.99
CA ASP A 211 3.95 12.47 -12.39
C ASP A 211 2.64 12.85 -11.68
N THR A 212 2.72 13.32 -10.44
CA THR A 212 1.54 13.65 -9.63
C THR A 212 0.87 14.96 -10.01
N THR A 213 1.53 15.79 -10.83
CA THR A 213 1.01 17.09 -11.27
C THR A 213 0.39 17.00 -12.65
N SER A 214 1.14 16.47 -13.63
CA SER A 214 0.67 16.32 -15.02
C SER A 214 -0.19 15.08 -15.21
N TYR A 215 -0.01 14.07 -14.35
CA TYR A 215 -0.58 12.73 -14.49
C TYR A 215 -0.17 12.05 -15.80
N GLU A 216 1.06 12.28 -16.22
CA GLU A 216 1.69 11.61 -17.35
C GLU A 216 2.52 10.43 -16.87
N CYS A 217 2.54 9.36 -17.67
CA CYS A 217 3.35 8.19 -17.38
C CYS A 217 4.82 8.49 -17.66
N ILE A 218 5.65 8.44 -16.61
CA ILE A 218 7.10 8.67 -16.71
C ILE A 218 7.80 7.41 -17.19
N LYS A 219 7.46 6.25 -16.57
CA LYS A 219 8.06 4.93 -16.86
C LYS A 219 7.04 3.83 -16.63
N ARG A 220 7.18 2.74 -17.38
CA ARG A 220 6.38 1.52 -17.20
C ARG A 220 7.26 0.29 -17.42
N PHE A 221 7.20 -0.65 -16.52
CA PHE A 221 7.89 -1.92 -16.61
C PHE A 221 6.90 -3.07 -16.49
N GLU A 222 6.96 -4.01 -17.41
CA GLU A 222 6.24 -5.28 -17.31
C GLU A 222 7.08 -6.28 -16.57
N LEU A 223 6.51 -6.88 -15.53
CA LEU A 223 7.23 -7.81 -14.68
C LEU A 223 6.72 -9.24 -14.91
N PRO A 224 7.60 -10.24 -14.91
CA PRO A 224 7.23 -11.65 -15.12
C PRO A 224 6.62 -12.28 -13.85
N ILE A 225 5.81 -11.51 -13.10
CA ILE A 225 5.14 -11.94 -11.88
C ILE A 225 3.79 -12.54 -12.24
N ILE A 226 3.82 -13.78 -12.74
CA ILE A 226 2.60 -14.50 -13.12
C ILE A 226 2.47 -15.72 -12.20
N ASN A 227 1.31 -15.88 -11.58
CA ASN A 227 0.95 -17.12 -10.91
C ASN A 227 -0.04 -17.95 -11.76
N ALA A 228 -0.30 -19.19 -11.32
CA ALA A 228 -1.24 -20.11 -11.97
C ALA A 228 -2.68 -19.54 -12.09
N ASN A 229 -3.03 -18.50 -11.32
CA ASN A 229 -4.34 -17.85 -11.31
C ASN A 229 -4.38 -16.55 -12.12
N GLY A 230 -3.28 -16.18 -12.82
CA GLY A 230 -3.19 -14.98 -13.64
C GLY A 230 -3.08 -13.68 -12.84
N TYR A 231 -2.82 -13.73 -11.53
CA TYR A 231 -2.58 -12.53 -10.72
C TYR A 231 -1.16 -12.03 -10.96
N GLY A 232 -1.05 -10.75 -11.34
CA GLY A 232 0.23 -10.09 -11.57
C GLY A 232 0.80 -9.45 -10.30
N VAL A 233 1.22 -8.20 -10.44
CA VAL A 233 1.78 -7.40 -9.34
C VAL A 233 0.65 -6.97 -8.39
N ASN A 234 0.79 -7.32 -7.11
CA ASN A 234 -0.15 -6.90 -6.08
C ASN A 234 0.22 -5.54 -5.47
N SER A 235 1.52 -5.31 -5.29
CA SER A 235 2.01 -4.07 -4.69
C SER A 235 3.38 -3.72 -5.23
N ALA A 236 3.66 -2.43 -5.33
CA ALA A 236 4.97 -1.90 -5.67
C ALA A 236 5.26 -0.63 -4.87
N THR A 237 6.53 -0.35 -4.64
CA THR A 237 7.01 0.80 -3.90
C THR A 237 8.29 1.35 -4.52
N LEU A 238 8.43 2.67 -4.53
CA LEU A 238 9.59 3.37 -5.09
C LEU A 238 10.56 3.76 -3.97
N HIS A 239 11.85 3.49 -4.18
CA HIS A 239 12.89 3.99 -3.28
C HIS A 239 12.84 5.53 -3.19
N PRO A 240 12.97 6.15 -2.01
CA PRO A 240 12.90 7.61 -1.86
C PRO A 240 13.84 8.38 -2.78
N ASP A 241 15.06 7.89 -3.00
CA ASP A 241 16.03 8.50 -3.92
C ASP A 241 15.89 8.03 -5.38
N ARG A 242 14.81 7.31 -5.71
CA ARG A 242 14.56 6.77 -7.07
C ARG A 242 15.68 5.87 -7.61
N LYS A 243 16.41 5.17 -6.74
CA LYS A 243 17.47 4.24 -7.15
C LYS A 243 16.92 2.91 -7.65
N ALA A 244 15.83 2.46 -7.04
CA ALA A 244 15.21 1.18 -7.29
C ALA A 244 13.71 1.22 -7.00
N PHE A 245 12.99 0.20 -7.41
CA PHE A 245 11.64 -0.09 -6.95
C PHE A 245 11.53 -1.55 -6.52
N VAL A 246 10.62 -1.81 -5.60
CA VAL A 246 10.33 -3.17 -5.12
C VAL A 246 8.92 -3.54 -5.54
N ALA A 247 8.75 -4.78 -5.98
CA ALA A 247 7.45 -5.32 -6.37
C ALA A 247 7.23 -6.71 -5.76
N GLY A 248 5.98 -6.99 -5.38
CA GLY A 248 5.54 -8.28 -4.89
C GLY A 248 4.20 -8.68 -5.53
N GLY A 249 3.97 -9.98 -5.64
CA GLY A 249 2.76 -10.48 -6.29
C GLY A 249 2.47 -11.94 -6.00
N GLY A 250 1.80 -12.60 -6.95
CA GLY A 250 1.26 -13.94 -6.79
C GLY A 250 2.26 -15.07 -6.74
N ASN A 251 3.53 -14.86 -7.05
CA ASN A 251 4.58 -15.88 -7.12
C ASN A 251 5.45 -15.98 -5.84
N PHE A 252 5.01 -15.41 -4.71
CA PHE A 252 5.60 -15.54 -3.36
C PHE A 252 6.92 -14.80 -3.15
N TRP A 253 7.48 -14.19 -4.17
CA TRP A 253 8.79 -13.55 -4.13
C TRP A 253 8.68 -12.04 -4.15
N VAL A 254 9.69 -11.39 -3.60
CA VAL A 254 9.83 -9.94 -3.60
C VAL A 254 10.99 -9.57 -4.51
N TYR A 255 10.72 -8.80 -5.53
CA TYR A 255 11.68 -8.39 -6.53
C TYR A 255 12.11 -6.95 -6.31
N VAL A 256 13.41 -6.73 -6.42
CA VAL A 256 14.02 -5.40 -6.44
C VAL A 256 14.53 -5.13 -7.85
N HIS A 257 14.10 -4.03 -8.41
CA HIS A 257 14.48 -3.63 -9.76
C HIS A 257 15.17 -2.27 -9.76
N ASP A 258 16.10 -2.06 -10.67
CA ASP A 258 16.67 -0.75 -10.95
C ASP A 258 15.61 0.17 -11.54
N TYR A 259 15.49 1.38 -11.01
CA TYR A 259 14.46 2.33 -11.45
C TYR A 259 14.71 2.87 -12.86
N GLU A 260 15.97 3.01 -13.29
CA GLU A 260 16.28 3.55 -14.62
C GLU A 260 16.07 2.54 -15.73
N THR A 261 16.54 1.32 -15.53
CA THR A 261 16.59 0.28 -16.56
C THR A 261 15.46 -0.75 -16.46
N GLY A 262 14.85 -0.89 -15.28
CA GLY A 262 13.91 -1.98 -14.97
C GLY A 262 14.57 -3.34 -14.76
N ALA A 263 15.91 -3.42 -14.81
CA ALA A 263 16.63 -4.67 -14.60
C ALA A 263 16.40 -5.21 -13.18
N GLU A 264 16.25 -6.52 -13.05
CA GLU A 264 16.17 -7.20 -11.76
C GLU A 264 17.54 -7.12 -11.06
N LEU A 265 17.58 -6.50 -9.90
CA LEU A 265 18.76 -6.41 -9.03
C LEU A 265 18.80 -7.56 -8.03
N GLN A 266 17.64 -7.91 -7.47
CA GLN A 266 17.52 -8.95 -6.45
C GLN A 266 16.15 -9.65 -6.52
N CYS A 267 16.15 -10.94 -6.20
CA CYS A 267 14.95 -11.73 -5.99
C CYS A 267 14.99 -12.32 -4.58
N ASN A 268 14.14 -11.80 -3.69
CA ASN A 268 14.11 -12.21 -2.29
C ASN A 268 13.03 -13.27 -2.07
N LYS A 269 13.48 -14.45 -1.69
CA LYS A 269 12.64 -15.62 -1.40
C LYS A 269 12.44 -15.75 0.10
N GLY A 270 11.24 -16.05 0.52
CA GLY A 270 10.99 -16.23 1.95
C GLY A 270 9.53 -16.38 2.31
N HIS A 271 8.62 -15.66 1.64
CA HIS A 271 7.19 -15.87 1.83
C HIS A 271 6.73 -17.23 1.29
N HIS A 272 5.77 -17.83 1.95
CA HIS A 272 5.15 -19.11 1.59
C HIS A 272 3.78 -18.96 0.92
N GLY A 273 3.47 -17.75 0.45
CA GLY A 273 2.25 -17.39 -0.26
C GLY A 273 2.38 -16.05 -0.97
N PRO A 274 1.36 -15.62 -1.73
CA PRO A 274 1.33 -14.33 -2.39
C PRO A 274 1.72 -13.17 -1.48
N VAL A 275 2.49 -12.23 -2.03
CA VAL A 275 2.86 -10.98 -1.36
C VAL A 275 1.80 -9.93 -1.71
N TYR A 276 1.13 -9.39 -0.71
CA TYR A 276 0.04 -8.42 -0.91
C TYR A 276 0.48 -6.98 -0.71
N GLY A 277 1.49 -6.73 0.08
CA GLY A 277 2.00 -5.39 0.35
C GLY A 277 3.51 -5.33 0.34
N VAL A 278 4.08 -4.30 -0.29
CA VAL A 278 5.49 -3.94 -0.18
C VAL A 278 5.61 -2.43 -0.01
N ARG A 279 6.46 -1.96 0.92
CA ARG A 279 6.69 -0.53 1.18
C ARG A 279 8.13 -0.29 1.60
N PHE A 280 8.76 0.75 1.04
CA PHE A 280 10.02 1.26 1.57
C PHE A 280 9.79 2.02 2.88
N THR A 281 10.74 1.89 3.80
CA THR A 281 10.83 2.83 4.92
C THR A 281 11.14 4.25 4.41
N PRO A 282 10.75 5.31 5.12
CA PRO A 282 11.01 6.68 4.71
C PRO A 282 12.48 6.98 4.40
N GLY A 283 13.40 6.31 5.08
CA GLY A 283 14.83 6.45 4.86
C GLY A 283 15.42 5.62 3.72
N GLY A 284 14.64 4.76 3.09
CA GLY A 284 15.08 3.92 1.97
C GLY A 284 16.07 2.80 2.31
N LYS A 285 16.55 2.71 3.55
CA LYS A 285 17.53 1.69 3.95
C LYS A 285 16.95 0.28 4.03
N THR A 286 15.65 0.20 4.27
CA THR A 286 14.93 -1.06 4.39
C THR A 286 13.58 -0.96 3.68
N TYR A 287 12.98 -2.09 3.40
CA TYR A 287 11.59 -2.20 2.96
C TYR A 287 10.91 -3.38 3.63
N ALA A 288 9.61 -3.27 3.81
CA ALA A 288 8.80 -4.34 4.36
C ALA A 288 7.98 -5.03 3.28
N SER A 289 7.69 -6.32 3.49
CA SER A 289 6.72 -7.09 2.72
C SER A 289 5.76 -7.82 3.64
N GLY A 290 4.49 -7.89 3.24
CA GLY A 290 3.44 -8.65 3.94
C GLY A 290 2.79 -9.64 2.98
N GLY A 291 2.55 -10.86 3.42
CA GLY A 291 2.11 -11.95 2.57
C GLY A 291 0.98 -12.82 3.13
N ASP A 292 0.56 -13.76 2.30
CA ASP A 292 -0.50 -14.73 2.60
C ASP A 292 -0.13 -15.67 3.76
N ASP A 293 1.16 -15.85 4.01
CA ASP A 293 1.71 -16.65 5.12
C ASP A 293 1.55 -15.99 6.50
N GLY A 294 0.94 -14.82 6.57
CA GLY A 294 0.73 -14.08 7.82
C GLY A 294 1.99 -13.43 8.37
N THR A 295 3.10 -13.46 7.64
CA THR A 295 4.35 -12.84 8.08
C THR A 295 4.55 -11.47 7.46
N ILE A 296 5.16 -10.58 8.24
CA ILE A 296 5.76 -9.35 7.74
C ILE A 296 7.26 -9.55 7.79
N ARG A 297 7.96 -9.18 6.73
CA ARG A 297 9.41 -9.29 6.62
C ARG A 297 10.00 -7.93 6.32
N ILE A 298 11.01 -7.54 7.09
CA ILE A 298 11.78 -6.32 6.85
C ILE A 298 13.12 -6.72 6.25
N TRP A 299 13.40 -6.19 5.08
CA TRP A 299 14.56 -6.49 4.25
C TRP A 299 15.51 -5.29 4.23
N ASN A 300 16.81 -5.54 4.31
CA ASN A 300 17.79 -4.51 4.04
C ASN A 300 17.86 -4.24 2.54
N PHE A 301 17.90 -2.96 2.17
CA PHE A 301 18.13 -2.55 0.80
C PHE A 301 19.62 -2.21 0.60
N ASP A 302 20.27 -2.94 -0.30
CA ASP A 302 21.63 -2.68 -0.74
C ASP A 302 21.65 -2.75 -2.27
N LYS A 303 21.89 -1.61 -2.92
CA LYS A 303 21.91 -1.55 -4.39
C LYS A 303 23.09 -2.34 -4.96
N ASP A 304 24.23 -2.36 -4.26
CA ASP A 304 25.48 -2.90 -4.76
C ASP A 304 25.57 -4.44 -4.60
N ALA A 305 24.65 -5.03 -3.83
CA ALA A 305 24.62 -6.50 -3.65
C ALA A 305 24.28 -7.27 -4.94
N GLY A 306 23.71 -6.61 -5.95
CA GLY A 306 23.42 -7.19 -7.27
C GLY A 306 24.65 -7.30 -8.18
N GLU A 307 25.57 -6.36 -8.11
CA GLU A 307 26.76 -6.33 -8.99
C GLU A 307 27.75 -7.45 -8.66
N GLN A 308 27.88 -7.83 -7.39
CA GLN A 308 28.76 -8.93 -6.95
C GLN A 308 28.30 -10.31 -7.40
N SER A 309 27.03 -10.51 -7.71
CA SER A 309 26.50 -11.79 -8.18
C SER A 309 26.70 -12.02 -9.68
N VAL A 310 26.87 -10.96 -10.47
CA VAL A 310 27.10 -11.05 -11.92
C VAL A 310 28.60 -11.31 -12.23
N GLU A 311 29.52 -10.73 -11.45
CA GLU A 311 30.96 -10.98 -11.60
C GLU A 311 31.36 -12.43 -11.20
N ALA A 312 30.64 -13.04 -10.26
CA ALA A 312 30.91 -14.44 -9.85
C ALA A 312 30.45 -15.50 -10.86
N ALA A 313 29.71 -15.11 -11.91
CA ALA A 313 29.19 -16.01 -12.95
C ALA A 313 29.93 -15.93 -14.30
N ALA A 314 31.06 -15.22 -14.37
CA ALA A 314 31.89 -15.25 -15.58
C ALA A 314 32.56 -16.63 -15.74
N PRO A 315 32.44 -17.30 -16.90
CA PRO A 315 33.05 -18.62 -17.10
C PRO A 315 34.58 -18.48 -17.08
N ALA A 316 35.21 -19.36 -16.30
CA ALA A 316 36.66 -19.51 -16.34
C ALA A 316 37.09 -19.81 -17.80
N ALA A 317 37.88 -18.92 -18.37
CA ALA A 317 38.48 -19.12 -19.67
C ALA A 317 39.30 -20.41 -19.64
N GLU A 318 38.97 -21.35 -20.51
CA GLU A 318 39.79 -22.55 -20.77
C GLU A 318 41.18 -22.07 -21.24
N ILE A 319 42.18 -22.37 -20.43
CA ILE A 319 43.56 -22.31 -20.88
C ILE A 319 43.89 -23.66 -21.46
N SER A 320 44.10 -23.68 -22.77
CA SER A 320 44.62 -24.78 -23.55
C SER A 320 46.08 -25.09 -23.26
#